data_2e535a46cd05a299fe5b2c2294f33f5f
#
_entry.id   2e535a46cd05a299fe5b2c2294f33f5f
#
_cell.length_a   1.000
_cell.length_b   1.000
_cell.length_c   1.000
_cell.angle_alpha   90.00
_cell.angle_beta   90.00
_cell.angle_gamma   90.00
#
_symmetry.space_group_name_H-M   'P 1'
#
loop_
_entity.id
_entity.type
_entity.pdbx_description
1 polymer ?
#
loop_
_entity_poly.entity_id
_entity_poly.type
_entity_poly.pdbx_seq_one_letter_code
_entity_poly.pdbx_strand_id
1 'polypeptide(L)'
;LSVPSEINQVWSMDFMHDQLSDGRSIRLFNVIDDFNREGLGIDVDFSLPSERVIRSLDQIIEWRGQPQMIRCDNGPEYVSNVTQAWAEKRGIQIEFIQPGQPQQNAYIERYNRTVRYDWLAHHLFDSLEEAQNFATKWLWTYNHDRPNTGIGGITPKQRLALAA
;
A
#
# COMPACT_ATOMS: atom_id res chain seq x y z
N LEU A 1 -13.43 -12.26 -3.12
CA LEU A 1 -12.68 -11.21 -3.81
C LEU A 1 -11.90 -11.82 -4.97
N SER A 2 -12.19 -11.41 -6.19
CA SER A 2 -11.53 -11.95 -7.36
C SER A 2 -10.12 -11.40 -7.53
N VAL A 3 -9.21 -12.23 -8.06
CA VAL A 3 -7.83 -11.82 -8.35
C VAL A 3 -7.81 -11.14 -9.72
N PRO A 4 -7.22 -9.94 -9.86
CA PRO A 4 -7.01 -9.32 -11.16
C PRO A 4 -6.17 -10.20 -12.08
N SER A 5 -6.36 -10.05 -13.38
CA SER A 5 -5.67 -10.87 -14.39
C SER A 5 -4.33 -10.29 -14.85
N GLU A 6 -4.06 -9.03 -14.55
CA GLU A 6 -2.82 -8.35 -14.93
C GLU A 6 -2.50 -7.21 -13.96
N ILE A 7 -1.28 -6.70 -14.05
CA ILE A 7 -0.85 -5.57 -13.21
C ILE A 7 -1.67 -4.32 -13.52
N ASN A 8 -1.77 -3.44 -12.54
CA ASN A 8 -2.42 -2.13 -12.65
C ASN A 8 -3.92 -2.19 -12.97
N GLN A 9 -4.56 -3.33 -12.79
CA GLN A 9 -6.02 -3.37 -12.82
C GLN A 9 -6.59 -2.82 -11.52
N VAL A 10 -6.14 -3.35 -10.38
CA VAL A 10 -6.60 -2.94 -9.07
C VAL A 10 -5.42 -2.80 -8.12
N TRP A 11 -5.26 -1.60 -7.56
CA TRP A 11 -4.41 -1.40 -6.40
C TRP A 11 -5.28 -1.32 -5.15
N SER A 12 -4.74 -1.72 -4.02
CA SER A 12 -5.35 -1.51 -2.71
C SER A 12 -4.43 -0.61 -1.89
N MET A 13 -5.02 0.29 -1.11
CA MET A 13 -4.25 1.18 -0.24
C MET A 13 -4.89 1.27 1.15
N ASP A 14 -4.06 1.51 2.16
CA ASP A 14 -4.51 1.63 3.53
C ASP A 14 -3.47 2.33 4.39
N PHE A 15 -3.89 2.79 5.57
CA PHE A 15 -3.01 3.37 6.57
C PHE A 15 -2.75 2.39 7.70
N MET A 16 -1.56 2.52 8.29
CA MET A 16 -1.22 1.89 9.56
C MET A 16 -0.71 2.96 10.53
N HIS A 17 -0.71 2.62 11.81
CA HIS A 17 -0.21 3.49 12.89
C HIS A 17 0.86 2.78 13.67
N ASP A 18 1.87 3.55 14.11
CA ASP A 18 2.88 3.09 15.05
C ASP A 18 3.42 4.28 15.84
N GLN A 19 4.46 4.08 16.61
CA GLN A 19 5.11 5.12 17.40
C GLN A 19 6.63 5.04 17.26
N LEU A 20 7.28 6.20 17.34
CA LEU A 20 8.73 6.28 17.52
C LEU A 20 9.11 5.95 18.96
N SER A 21 10.40 5.78 19.21
CA SER A 21 10.92 5.47 20.54
C SER A 21 10.57 6.52 21.60
N ASP A 22 10.39 7.76 21.20
CA ASP A 22 9.98 8.85 22.10
C ASP A 22 8.48 8.96 22.32
N GLY A 23 7.68 8.01 21.75
CA GLY A 23 6.24 7.97 21.90
C GLY A 23 5.45 8.80 20.89
N ARG A 24 6.11 9.54 20.01
CA ARG A 24 5.39 10.28 18.97
C ARG A 24 4.74 9.32 17.98
N SER A 25 3.46 9.55 17.68
CA SER A 25 2.71 8.74 16.74
C SER A 25 3.16 8.99 15.31
N ILE A 26 3.28 7.92 14.55
CA ILE A 26 3.55 7.97 13.12
C ILE A 26 2.48 7.20 12.35
N ARG A 27 2.32 7.53 11.07
CA ARG A 27 1.44 6.82 10.16
C ARG A 27 2.24 6.25 9.01
N LEU A 28 1.79 5.11 8.52
CA LEU A 28 2.32 4.48 7.31
C LEU A 28 1.21 4.46 6.27
N PHE A 29 1.54 4.82 5.04
CA PHE A 29 0.64 4.68 3.91
C PHE A 29 1.14 3.57 3.01
N ASN A 30 0.35 2.51 2.87
CA ASN A 30 0.68 1.29 2.13
C ASN A 30 -0.13 1.21 0.85
N VAL A 31 0.53 0.86 -0.26
CA VAL A 31 -0.11 0.59 -1.55
C VAL A 31 0.42 -0.72 -2.09
N ILE A 32 -0.47 -1.59 -2.54
CA ILE A 32 -0.11 -2.86 -3.21
C ILE A 32 -0.84 -3.01 -4.52
N ASP A 33 -0.28 -3.80 -5.43
CA ASP A 33 -1.00 -4.30 -6.61
C ASP A 33 -1.66 -5.63 -6.25
N ASP A 34 -2.96 -5.72 -6.41
CA ASP A 34 -3.71 -6.92 -6.05
C ASP A 34 -3.38 -8.12 -6.94
N PHE A 35 -2.86 -7.89 -8.14
CA PHE A 35 -2.52 -8.97 -9.06
C PHE A 35 -1.40 -9.85 -8.53
N ASN A 36 -0.26 -9.25 -8.22
CA ASN A 36 0.94 -9.99 -7.80
C ASN A 36 1.34 -9.75 -6.34
N ARG A 37 0.51 -9.05 -5.57
CA ARG A 37 0.76 -8.67 -4.16
C ARG A 37 1.99 -7.80 -3.98
N GLU A 38 2.50 -7.20 -5.05
CA GLU A 38 3.67 -6.32 -4.97
C GLU A 38 3.37 -5.11 -4.10
N GLY A 39 4.27 -4.83 -3.14
CA GLY A 39 4.23 -3.58 -2.42
C GLY A 39 4.76 -2.46 -3.31
N LEU A 40 3.92 -1.45 -3.58
CA LEU A 40 4.25 -0.36 -4.48
C LEU A 40 4.82 0.84 -3.75
N GLY A 41 4.50 0.98 -2.47
CA GLY A 41 5.03 2.06 -1.65
C GLY A 41 4.67 1.88 -0.17
N ILE A 42 5.58 2.31 0.69
CA ILE A 42 5.33 2.53 2.12
C ILE A 42 5.90 3.90 2.45
N ASP A 43 5.02 4.86 2.67
CA ASP A 43 5.42 6.20 3.09
C ASP A 43 5.15 6.37 4.58
N VAL A 44 6.15 6.86 5.31
CA VAL A 44 6.10 7.06 6.76
C VAL A 44 6.17 8.54 7.05
N ASP A 45 5.21 9.06 7.84
CA ASP A 45 5.23 10.44 8.29
C ASP A 45 4.42 10.59 9.58
N PHE A 46 4.56 11.74 10.23
CA PHE A 46 3.70 12.08 11.37
C PHE A 46 2.26 12.32 10.94
N SER A 47 2.06 12.86 9.74
CA SER A 47 0.76 13.14 9.16
C SER A 47 0.77 12.82 7.68
N LEU A 48 -0.32 12.25 7.18
CA LEU A 48 -0.49 11.87 5.78
C LEU A 48 -1.84 12.40 5.27
N PRO A 49 -1.96 13.72 5.07
CA PRO A 49 -3.21 14.31 4.55
C PRO A 49 -3.40 13.95 3.07
N SER A 50 -4.55 14.32 2.50
CA SER A 50 -4.92 13.99 1.12
C SER A 50 -3.85 14.35 0.09
N GLU A 51 -3.26 15.53 0.22
CA GLU A 51 -2.21 16.00 -0.70
C GLU A 51 -0.97 15.11 -0.66
N ARG A 52 -0.63 14.62 0.53
CA ARG A 52 0.50 13.72 0.71
C ARG A 52 0.22 12.33 0.12
N VAL A 53 -1.00 11.85 0.29
CA VAL A 53 -1.46 10.59 -0.33
C VAL A 53 -1.38 10.69 -1.85
N ILE A 54 -1.87 11.77 -2.42
CA ILE A 54 -1.81 12.03 -3.86
C ILE A 54 -0.38 12.07 -4.37
N ARG A 55 0.52 12.75 -3.65
CA ARG A 55 1.94 12.80 -4.02
C ARG A 55 2.57 11.40 -4.02
N SER A 56 2.25 10.59 -3.04
CA SER A 56 2.73 9.21 -2.99
C SER A 56 2.22 8.40 -4.17
N LEU A 57 0.94 8.51 -4.50
CA LEU A 57 0.36 7.82 -5.65
C LEU A 57 0.95 8.30 -6.97
N ASP A 58 1.16 9.59 -7.14
CA ASP A 58 1.78 10.16 -8.34
C ASP A 58 3.20 9.62 -8.53
N GLN A 59 3.98 9.50 -7.46
CA GLN A 59 5.33 8.92 -7.53
C GLN A 59 5.29 7.46 -7.95
N ILE A 60 4.35 6.69 -7.46
CA ILE A 60 4.20 5.29 -7.86
C ILE A 60 3.79 5.19 -9.33
N ILE A 61 2.84 5.99 -9.77
CA ILE A 61 2.37 6.01 -11.17
C ILE A 61 3.51 6.32 -12.13
N GLU A 62 4.42 7.20 -11.75
CA GLU A 62 5.54 7.61 -12.59
C GLU A 62 6.43 6.43 -13.01
N TRP A 63 6.67 5.48 -12.11
CA TRP A 63 7.53 4.32 -12.44
C TRP A 63 6.78 3.05 -12.75
N ARG A 64 5.55 2.90 -12.25
CA ARG A 64 4.76 1.66 -12.36
C ARG A 64 3.71 1.72 -13.46
N GLY A 65 3.25 2.92 -13.81
CA GLY A 65 2.06 3.11 -14.64
C GLY A 65 0.81 3.32 -13.82
N GLN A 66 -0.27 3.64 -14.48
CA GLN A 66 -1.51 4.07 -13.84
C GLN A 66 -2.45 2.88 -13.60
N PRO A 67 -3.07 2.76 -12.43
CA PRO A 67 -4.07 1.74 -12.18
C PRO A 67 -5.41 2.10 -12.83
N GLN A 68 -6.23 1.10 -13.12
CA GLN A 68 -7.61 1.33 -13.52
C GLN A 68 -8.49 1.66 -12.32
N MET A 69 -8.24 0.99 -11.19
CA MET A 69 -9.01 1.14 -9.97
C MET A 69 -8.09 1.12 -8.74
N ILE A 70 -8.47 1.89 -7.73
CA ILE A 70 -7.85 1.83 -6.40
C ILE A 70 -8.94 1.53 -5.39
N ARG A 71 -8.71 0.51 -4.58
CA ARG A 71 -9.63 0.11 -3.50
C ARG A 71 -9.12 0.63 -2.16
N CYS A 72 -10.00 1.20 -1.36
CA CYS A 72 -9.66 1.74 -0.04
C CYS A 72 -10.88 1.77 0.88
N ASP A 73 -10.66 2.05 2.16
CA ASP A 73 -11.75 2.28 3.09
C ASP A 73 -12.32 3.71 2.94
N ASN A 74 -13.28 4.08 3.78
CA ASN A 74 -13.92 5.40 3.78
C ASN A 74 -13.18 6.43 4.64
N GLY A 75 -11.87 6.30 4.81
CA GLY A 75 -11.08 7.28 5.55
C GLY A 75 -11.20 8.69 4.96
N PRO A 76 -11.12 9.73 5.79
CA PRO A 76 -11.33 11.11 5.34
C PRO A 76 -10.32 11.55 4.27
N GLU A 77 -9.11 11.03 4.29
CA GLU A 77 -8.08 11.32 3.27
C GLU A 77 -8.47 10.80 1.89
N TYR A 78 -9.27 9.73 1.84
CA TYR A 78 -9.69 9.09 0.59
C TYR A 78 -10.98 9.67 0.03
N VAL A 79 -11.94 10.02 0.91
CA VAL A 79 -13.22 10.57 0.49
C VAL A 79 -13.17 12.07 0.25
N SER A 80 -12.04 12.72 0.50
CA SER A 80 -11.89 14.15 0.31
C SER A 80 -12.12 14.57 -1.14
N ASN A 81 -12.60 15.80 -1.33
CA ASN A 81 -12.78 16.35 -2.66
C ASN A 81 -11.48 16.40 -3.46
N VAL A 82 -10.35 16.62 -2.78
CA VAL A 82 -9.03 16.68 -3.40
C VAL A 82 -8.66 15.32 -4.01
N THR A 83 -8.83 14.25 -3.25
CA THR A 83 -8.53 12.90 -3.72
C THR A 83 -9.46 12.47 -4.84
N GLN A 84 -10.76 12.74 -4.71
CA GLN A 84 -11.73 12.38 -5.74
C GLN A 84 -11.51 13.15 -7.04
N ALA A 85 -11.21 14.46 -6.96
CA ALA A 85 -10.89 15.27 -8.12
C ALA A 85 -9.62 14.79 -8.83
N TRP A 86 -8.59 14.43 -8.07
CA TRP A 86 -7.37 13.85 -8.60
C TRP A 86 -7.64 12.57 -9.38
N ALA A 87 -8.40 11.66 -8.80
CA ALA A 87 -8.74 10.38 -9.43
C ALA A 87 -9.56 10.57 -10.70
N GLU A 88 -10.58 11.44 -10.66
CA GLU A 88 -11.41 11.74 -11.80
C GLU A 88 -10.58 12.32 -12.96
N LYS A 89 -9.71 13.28 -12.67
CA LYS A 89 -8.84 13.89 -13.67
C LYS A 89 -7.94 12.88 -14.36
N ARG A 90 -7.50 11.86 -13.64
CA ARG A 90 -6.64 10.80 -14.18
C ARG A 90 -7.40 9.64 -14.78
N GLY A 91 -8.72 9.60 -14.65
CA GLY A 91 -9.51 8.46 -15.11
C GLY A 91 -9.34 7.22 -14.24
N ILE A 92 -9.03 7.40 -12.97
CA ILE A 92 -8.90 6.30 -12.00
C ILE A 92 -10.19 6.17 -11.22
N GLN A 93 -10.76 4.96 -11.16
CA GLN A 93 -11.92 4.68 -10.34
C GLN A 93 -11.47 4.39 -8.91
N ILE A 94 -12.09 5.06 -7.92
CA ILE A 94 -11.88 4.73 -6.51
C ILE A 94 -13.08 3.90 -6.04
N GLU A 95 -12.80 2.70 -5.54
CA GLU A 95 -13.81 1.83 -4.96
C GLU A 95 -13.69 1.86 -3.45
N PHE A 96 -14.70 2.43 -2.80
CA PHE A 96 -14.77 2.48 -1.34
C PHE A 96 -15.37 1.18 -0.80
N ILE A 97 -14.73 0.62 0.23
CA ILE A 97 -15.18 -0.60 0.87
C ILE A 97 -16.41 -0.31 1.71
N GLN A 98 -17.40 -1.18 1.62
CA GLN A 98 -18.63 -1.08 2.40
C GLN A 98 -18.33 -1.31 3.89
N PRO A 99 -18.86 -0.48 4.80
CA PRO A 99 -18.73 -0.72 6.23
C PRO A 99 -19.25 -2.12 6.59
N GLY A 100 -18.50 -2.83 7.44
CA GLY A 100 -18.86 -4.18 7.85
C GLY A 100 -18.53 -5.28 6.86
N GLN A 101 -17.82 -4.97 5.76
CA GLN A 101 -17.41 -5.96 4.78
C GLN A 101 -15.88 -5.99 4.60
N PRO A 102 -15.13 -6.44 5.63
CA PRO A 102 -13.67 -6.42 5.60
C PRO A 102 -13.07 -7.29 4.49
N GLN A 103 -13.77 -8.32 4.05
CA GLN A 103 -13.28 -9.18 2.95
C GLN A 103 -13.07 -8.42 1.64
N GLN A 104 -13.67 -7.25 1.47
CA GLN A 104 -13.48 -6.43 0.29
C GLN A 104 -12.08 -5.81 0.21
N ASN A 105 -11.32 -5.80 1.31
CA ASN A 105 -9.96 -5.29 1.35
C ASN A 105 -8.95 -6.33 1.85
N ALA A 106 -9.24 -7.60 1.63
CA ALA A 106 -8.49 -8.71 2.21
C ALA A 106 -7.00 -8.71 1.85
N TYR A 107 -6.65 -8.30 0.63
CA TYR A 107 -5.26 -8.31 0.18
C TYR A 107 -4.39 -7.31 0.93
N ILE A 108 -4.86 -6.06 1.07
CA ILE A 108 -4.11 -5.04 1.82
C ILE A 108 -4.10 -5.34 3.32
N GLU A 109 -5.16 -5.91 3.86
CA GLU A 109 -5.20 -6.30 5.27
C GLU A 109 -4.17 -7.37 5.58
N ARG A 110 -4.03 -8.36 4.71
CA ARG A 110 -2.99 -9.38 4.84
C ARG A 110 -1.60 -8.79 4.73
N TYR A 111 -1.39 -7.88 3.79
CA TYR A 111 -0.13 -7.15 3.65
C TYR A 111 0.18 -6.35 4.92
N ASN A 112 -0.80 -5.64 5.46
CA ASN A 112 -0.63 -4.88 6.69
C ASN A 112 -0.24 -5.77 7.87
N ARG A 113 -0.82 -6.96 7.99
CA ARG A 113 -0.41 -7.92 9.01
C ARG A 113 1.04 -8.33 8.84
N THR A 114 1.48 -8.56 7.63
CA THR A 114 2.88 -8.88 7.34
C THR A 114 3.80 -7.74 7.76
N VAL A 115 3.46 -6.51 7.41
CA VAL A 115 4.20 -5.31 7.83
C VAL A 115 4.27 -5.24 9.37
N ARG A 116 3.14 -5.45 10.04
CA ARG A 116 3.05 -5.38 11.50
C ARG A 116 3.93 -6.43 12.16
N TYR A 117 3.82 -7.68 11.77
CA TYR A 117 4.45 -8.78 12.45
C TYR A 117 5.90 -9.04 12.01
N ASP A 118 6.24 -8.74 10.77
CA ASP A 118 7.60 -8.98 10.27
C ASP A 118 8.59 -7.89 10.67
N TRP A 119 8.15 -6.63 10.79
CA TRP A 119 9.08 -5.58 11.14
C TRP A 119 8.61 -4.56 12.18
N LEU A 120 7.40 -4.04 12.12
CA LEU A 120 6.97 -3.02 13.10
C LEU A 120 6.98 -3.52 14.54
N ALA A 121 6.60 -4.78 14.76
CA ALA A 121 6.57 -5.38 16.10
C ALA A 121 7.97 -5.65 16.67
N HIS A 122 9.00 -5.68 15.82
CA HIS A 122 10.38 -6.03 16.22
C HIS A 122 11.33 -4.84 16.25
N HIS A 123 10.90 -3.66 15.84
CA HIS A 123 11.77 -2.49 15.71
C HIS A 123 11.14 -1.28 16.37
N LEU A 124 11.99 -0.47 17.00
CA LEU A 124 11.62 0.80 17.57
C LEU A 124 12.56 1.85 16.99
N PHE A 125 11.99 2.75 16.19
CA PHE A 125 12.77 3.74 15.46
C PHE A 125 12.89 5.06 16.24
N ASP A 126 14.03 5.72 16.11
CA ASP A 126 14.27 6.99 16.77
C ASP A 126 13.85 8.21 15.95
N SER A 127 13.70 8.03 14.65
CA SER A 127 13.33 9.12 13.72
C SER A 127 12.50 8.62 12.56
N LEU A 128 11.78 9.54 11.91
CA LEU A 128 11.06 9.25 10.66
C LEU A 128 12.00 8.76 9.57
N GLU A 129 13.18 9.37 9.45
CA GLU A 129 14.15 8.99 8.44
C GLU A 129 14.59 7.54 8.60
N GLU A 130 14.87 7.12 9.83
CA GLU A 130 15.24 5.74 10.14
C GLU A 130 14.10 4.78 9.80
N ALA A 131 12.88 5.10 10.19
CA ALA A 131 11.70 4.30 9.89
C ALA A 131 11.47 4.19 8.37
N GLN A 132 11.58 5.30 7.65
CA GLN A 132 11.40 5.30 6.19
C GLN A 132 12.49 4.51 5.48
N ASN A 133 13.73 4.63 5.90
CA ASN A 133 14.85 3.88 5.32
C ASN A 133 14.65 2.38 5.52
N PHE A 134 14.20 1.97 6.69
CA PHE A 134 13.90 0.57 6.96
C PHE A 134 12.72 0.08 6.10
N ALA A 135 11.66 0.88 6.00
CA ALA A 135 10.49 0.54 5.19
C ALA A 135 10.88 0.30 3.73
N THR A 136 11.70 1.15 3.16
CA THR A 136 12.16 1.03 1.78
C THR A 136 12.95 -0.27 1.54
N LYS A 137 13.85 -0.60 2.45
CA LYS A 137 14.62 -1.86 2.38
C LYS A 137 13.74 -3.10 2.56
N TRP A 138 12.83 -3.04 3.52
CA TRP A 138 11.90 -4.13 3.78
C TRP A 138 10.99 -4.38 2.57
N LEU A 139 10.51 -3.31 1.94
CA LEU A 139 9.67 -3.41 0.76
C LEU A 139 10.38 -4.10 -0.39
N TRP A 140 11.64 -3.76 -0.62
CA TRP A 140 12.45 -4.43 -1.64
C TRP A 140 12.54 -5.94 -1.37
N THR A 141 12.86 -6.33 -0.14
CA THR A 141 12.95 -7.74 0.27
C THR A 141 11.60 -8.45 0.11
N TYR A 142 10.51 -7.79 0.52
CA TYR A 142 9.16 -8.33 0.34
C TYR A 142 8.86 -8.65 -1.12
N ASN A 143 9.21 -7.77 -2.02
CA ASN A 143 8.91 -7.93 -3.44
C ASN A 143 9.82 -8.92 -4.16
N HIS A 144 11.09 -9.00 -3.77
CA HIS A 144 12.10 -9.76 -4.51
C HIS A 144 12.45 -11.11 -3.86
N ASP A 145 12.39 -11.21 -2.55
CA ASP A 145 12.93 -12.37 -1.82
C ASP A 145 11.88 -13.14 -1.02
N ARG A 146 10.74 -12.53 -0.70
CA ARG A 146 9.75 -13.16 0.15
C ARG A 146 8.72 -13.94 -0.66
N PRO A 147 8.64 -15.29 -0.50
CA PRO A 147 7.57 -16.08 -1.10
C PRO A 147 6.20 -15.66 -0.54
N ASN A 148 5.20 -15.58 -1.41
CA ASN A 148 3.85 -15.18 -1.02
C ASN A 148 2.89 -16.34 -1.31
N THR A 149 2.25 -16.87 -0.26
CA THR A 149 1.33 -18.00 -0.39
C THR A 149 0.10 -17.68 -1.22
N GLY A 150 -0.31 -16.41 -1.27
CA GLY A 150 -1.45 -15.95 -2.06
C GLY A 150 -1.23 -16.04 -3.57
N ILE A 151 -0.01 -16.21 -4.04
CA ILE A 151 0.36 -16.34 -5.44
C ILE A 151 1.19 -17.60 -5.72
N GLY A 152 0.97 -18.65 -4.95
CA GLY A 152 1.59 -19.96 -5.18
C GLY A 152 2.97 -20.14 -4.60
N GLY A 153 3.37 -19.33 -3.62
CA GLY A 153 4.65 -19.47 -2.92
C GLY A 153 5.83 -18.87 -3.68
N ILE A 154 5.61 -18.02 -4.65
CA ILE A 154 6.66 -17.24 -5.34
C ILE A 154 6.65 -15.80 -4.88
N THR A 155 7.69 -15.04 -5.22
CA THR A 155 7.74 -13.62 -4.88
C THR A 155 6.87 -12.80 -5.81
N PRO A 156 6.43 -11.58 -5.38
CA PRO A 156 5.71 -10.66 -6.27
C PRO A 156 6.44 -10.37 -7.58
N LYS A 157 7.76 -10.19 -7.53
CA LYS A 157 8.56 -9.93 -8.74
C LYS A 157 8.66 -11.15 -9.65
N GLN A 158 8.71 -12.36 -9.10
CA GLN A 158 8.65 -13.59 -9.89
C GLN A 158 7.29 -13.72 -10.59
N ARG A 159 6.20 -13.41 -9.90
CA ARG A 159 4.87 -13.43 -10.49
C ARG A 159 4.75 -12.41 -11.63
N LEU A 160 5.33 -11.23 -11.45
CA LEU A 160 5.38 -10.21 -12.49
C LEU A 160 6.12 -10.71 -13.73
N ALA A 161 7.28 -11.34 -13.55
CA ALA A 161 8.08 -11.89 -14.64
C ALA A 161 7.33 -12.97 -15.44
N LEU A 162 6.52 -13.79 -14.77
CA LEU A 162 5.71 -14.82 -15.43
C LEU A 162 4.60 -14.25 -16.31
N ALA A 163 4.18 -13.03 -16.05
CA ALA A 163 3.11 -12.36 -16.81
C ALA A 163 3.65 -11.55 -18.01
N ALA A 164 4.96 -11.36 -18.07
CA ALA A 164 5.61 -10.60 -19.13
C ALA A 164 5.67 -11.36 -20.46
#